data_90001329629ec523c6314dd940d01c2f
#
_entry.id   90001329629ec523c6314dd940d01c2f
#
_cell.length_a   1.000
_cell.length_b   1.000
_cell.length_c   1.000
_cell.angle_alpha   90.00
_cell.angle_beta   90.00
_cell.angle_gamma   90.00
#
_symmetry.space_group_name_H-M   'P 1'
#
loop_
_entity.id
_entity.type
_entity.pdbx_description
1 polymer ?
#
loop_
_entity_poly.entity_id
_entity_poly.type
_entity_poly.pdbx_seq_one_letter_code
_entity_poly.pdbx_strand_id
1 'polypeptide(L)'
;MHKKIVLHRHAAYIEPQPTSHGVGEKRVIVTQTDIGRPITQIARTLLYSGEEVIKHLHPTMDEHFFFLTGECSVLIDGIIYNCVAEDYLYIPAGCNHQINAETDTLMITIGVEV
;
A
#
# COMPACT_ATOMS: atom_id res chain seq x y z
N MET A 1 23.37 -7.68 14.32
CA MET A 1 24.00 -7.50 12.99
C MET A 1 23.09 -8.06 11.91
N HIS A 2 22.91 -7.32 10.84
CA HIS A 2 22.10 -7.76 9.71
C HIS A 2 22.83 -8.84 8.90
N LYS A 3 22.18 -9.95 8.70
CA LYS A 3 22.71 -11.05 7.91
C LYS A 3 22.52 -10.72 6.42
N LYS A 4 23.54 -10.93 5.60
CA LYS A 4 23.40 -10.75 4.16
C LYS A 4 22.60 -11.89 3.58
N ILE A 5 21.38 -11.60 3.12
CA ILE A 5 20.49 -12.57 2.51
C ILE A 5 19.99 -12.04 1.17
N VAL A 6 19.66 -12.97 0.29
CA VAL A 6 18.98 -12.66 -0.96
C VAL A 6 17.61 -13.30 -0.90
N LEU A 7 16.57 -12.51 -1.18
CA LEU A 7 15.19 -13.01 -1.30
C LEU A 7 14.78 -12.96 -2.77
N HIS A 8 14.18 -14.03 -3.25
CA HIS A 8 13.63 -14.10 -4.59
C HIS A 8 12.21 -14.68 -4.48
N ARG A 9 11.20 -13.87 -4.74
CA ARG A 9 9.79 -14.25 -4.59
C ARG A 9 9.00 -13.85 -5.82
N HIS A 10 7.99 -14.65 -6.14
CA HIS A 10 7.06 -14.34 -7.21
C HIS A 10 5.70 -14.03 -6.58
N ALA A 11 5.23 -12.80 -6.76
CA ALA A 11 4.03 -12.31 -6.07
C ALA A 11 2.79 -13.16 -6.35
N ALA A 12 2.67 -13.73 -7.55
CA ALA A 12 1.53 -14.57 -7.90
C ALA A 12 1.43 -15.84 -7.06
N TYR A 13 2.54 -16.29 -6.45
CA TYR A 13 2.57 -17.46 -5.59
C TYR A 13 2.46 -17.14 -4.09
N ILE A 14 2.35 -15.86 -3.75
CA ILE A 14 2.14 -15.43 -2.37
C ILE A 14 0.65 -15.50 -2.07
N GLU A 15 0.30 -16.11 -0.95
CA GLU A 15 -1.09 -16.25 -0.54
C GLU A 15 -1.72 -14.87 -0.32
N PRO A 16 -2.86 -14.55 -0.96
CA PRO A 16 -3.54 -13.29 -0.71
C PRO A 16 -4.18 -13.28 0.67
N GLN A 17 -4.23 -12.11 1.27
CA GLN A 17 -4.88 -11.90 2.54
C GLN A 17 -5.69 -10.60 2.50
N PRO A 18 -6.70 -10.43 3.37
CA PRO A 18 -7.44 -9.18 3.45
C PRO A 18 -6.50 -8.03 3.83
N THR A 19 -6.81 -6.82 3.38
CA THR A 19 -6.12 -5.65 3.89
C THR A 19 -6.51 -5.42 5.35
N SER A 20 -5.73 -4.63 6.09
CA SER A 20 -6.03 -4.31 7.48
C SER A 20 -7.35 -3.56 7.65
N HIS A 21 -7.88 -2.98 6.57
CA HIS A 21 -9.14 -2.23 6.57
C HIS A 21 -10.35 -3.09 6.18
N GLY A 22 -10.15 -4.37 5.90
CA GLY A 22 -11.22 -5.29 5.59
C GLY A 22 -11.78 -5.22 4.17
N VAL A 23 -11.18 -4.40 3.29
CA VAL A 23 -11.55 -4.30 1.88
C VAL A 23 -10.37 -4.66 1.00
N GLY A 24 -10.65 -5.19 -0.19
CA GLY A 24 -9.62 -5.62 -1.13
C GLY A 24 -8.78 -6.78 -0.61
N GLU A 25 -7.68 -7.02 -1.29
CA GLU A 25 -6.72 -8.05 -0.90
C GLU A 25 -5.29 -7.57 -1.15
N LYS A 26 -4.35 -8.15 -0.43
CA LYS A 26 -2.94 -7.86 -0.64
C LYS A 26 -2.12 -9.14 -0.59
N ARG A 27 -1.04 -9.13 -1.34
CA ARG A 27 0.00 -10.17 -1.31
C ARG A 27 1.25 -9.53 -0.73
N VAL A 28 1.55 -9.84 0.53
CA VAL A 28 2.69 -9.23 1.23
C VAL A 28 3.97 -9.85 0.72
N ILE A 29 4.78 -9.06 0.03
CA ILE A 29 5.98 -9.53 -0.65
C ILE A 29 7.15 -9.65 0.33
N VAL A 30 7.32 -8.65 1.19
CA VAL A 30 8.40 -8.63 2.18
C VAL A 30 7.98 -7.80 3.38
N THR A 31 8.47 -8.19 4.56
CA THR A 31 8.22 -7.45 5.80
C THR A 31 9.55 -7.10 6.48
N GLN A 32 9.47 -6.26 7.50
CA GLN A 32 10.62 -5.91 8.33
C GLN A 32 11.24 -7.15 8.97
N THR A 33 10.42 -8.10 9.42
CA THR A 33 10.89 -9.35 10.01
C THR A 33 11.77 -10.14 9.04
N ASP A 34 11.42 -10.11 7.75
CA ASP A 34 12.18 -10.86 6.75
C ASP A 34 13.58 -10.30 6.53
N ILE A 35 13.76 -8.99 6.61
CA ILE A 35 15.00 -8.34 6.16
C ILE A 35 15.70 -7.50 7.24
N GLY A 36 15.04 -7.23 8.35
CA GLY A 36 15.64 -6.44 9.44
C GLY A 36 15.94 -4.99 9.08
N ARG A 37 15.14 -4.38 8.23
CA ARG A 37 15.24 -2.97 7.81
C ARG A 37 13.91 -2.25 8.10
N PRO A 38 13.88 -0.90 8.13
CA PRO A 38 12.69 -0.15 8.56
C PRO A 38 11.52 -0.11 7.57
N ILE A 39 11.51 -0.95 6.57
CA ILE A 39 10.32 -1.19 5.75
C ILE A 39 9.35 -2.04 6.56
N THR A 40 8.11 -1.55 6.75
CA THR A 40 7.10 -2.32 7.45
C THR A 40 6.57 -3.44 6.57
N GLN A 41 6.30 -3.12 5.30
CA GLN A 41 5.98 -4.12 4.28
C GLN A 41 6.10 -3.52 2.88
N ILE A 42 6.25 -4.40 1.91
CA ILE A 42 5.98 -4.12 0.49
C ILE A 42 4.91 -5.11 0.09
N ALA A 43 3.82 -4.61 -0.46
CA ALA A 43 2.69 -5.45 -0.84
C ALA A 43 2.14 -5.07 -2.21
N ARG A 44 1.56 -6.06 -2.88
CA ARG A 44 0.75 -5.87 -4.08
C ARG A 44 -0.69 -5.84 -3.62
N THR A 45 -1.30 -4.67 -3.64
CA THR A 45 -2.62 -4.43 -3.04
C THR A 45 -3.66 -4.23 -4.13
N LEU A 46 -4.77 -4.92 -4.02
CA LEU A 46 -5.89 -4.81 -4.93
C LEU A 46 -7.12 -4.31 -4.16
N LEU A 47 -7.68 -3.20 -4.64
CA LEU A 47 -8.97 -2.69 -4.20
C LEU A 47 -9.95 -2.90 -5.34
N TYR A 48 -11.13 -3.42 -5.01
CA TYR A 48 -12.17 -3.64 -6.01
C TYR A 48 -13.01 -2.38 -6.20
N SER A 49 -13.56 -2.23 -7.41
CA SER A 49 -14.42 -1.09 -7.76
C SER A 49 -15.48 -0.84 -6.71
N GLY A 50 -15.59 0.41 -6.26
CA GLY A 50 -16.54 0.84 -5.25
C GLY A 50 -16.10 0.64 -3.81
N GLU A 51 -14.97 -0.03 -3.57
CA GLU A 51 -14.45 -0.18 -2.21
C GLU A 51 -13.83 1.10 -1.70
N GLU A 52 -14.03 1.33 -0.41
CA GLU A 52 -13.52 2.51 0.27
C GLU A 52 -12.65 2.08 1.46
N VAL A 53 -11.44 2.63 1.53
CA VAL A 53 -10.62 2.56 2.74
C VAL A 53 -10.96 3.80 3.55
N ILE A 54 -11.59 3.62 4.71
CA ILE A 54 -12.06 4.72 5.53
C ILE A 54 -10.92 5.61 6.02
N LYS A 55 -11.22 6.86 6.31
CA LYS A 55 -10.26 7.85 6.77
C LYS A 55 -9.47 7.35 7.97
N HIS A 56 -8.15 7.40 7.88
CA HIS A 56 -7.24 7.00 8.95
C HIS A 56 -5.88 7.69 8.78
N LEU A 57 -5.02 7.54 9.76
CA LEU A 57 -3.64 7.99 9.66
C LEU A 57 -2.71 6.97 10.32
N HIS A 58 -1.45 6.98 9.90
CA HIS A 58 -0.39 6.20 10.53
C HIS A 58 0.58 7.16 11.20
N PRO A 59 0.72 7.13 12.54
CA PRO A 59 1.53 8.13 13.24
C PRO A 59 3.04 7.94 13.04
N THR A 60 3.48 6.72 12.74
CA THR A 60 4.92 6.39 12.67
C THR A 60 5.32 5.68 11.38
N MET A 61 4.50 5.80 10.34
CA MET A 61 4.79 5.14 9.06
C MET A 61 4.45 6.07 7.90
N ASP A 62 5.43 6.25 7.02
CA ASP A 62 5.20 6.82 5.70
C ASP A 62 4.66 5.74 4.78
N GLU A 63 3.81 6.12 3.82
CA GLU A 63 3.34 5.21 2.80
C GLU A 63 3.70 5.69 1.41
N HIS A 64 4.07 4.75 0.55
CA HIS A 64 4.33 4.99 -0.86
C HIS A 64 3.41 4.08 -1.67
N PHE A 65 2.63 4.67 -2.57
CA PHE A 65 1.75 3.93 -3.47
C PHE A 65 2.23 4.12 -4.90
N PHE A 66 2.38 3.02 -5.62
CA PHE A 66 2.59 3.07 -7.06
C PHE A 66 1.46 2.32 -7.74
N PHE A 67 0.67 3.04 -8.53
CA PHE A 67 -0.53 2.49 -9.15
C PHE A 67 -0.16 1.78 -10.45
N LEU A 68 -0.53 0.50 -10.55
CA LEU A 68 -0.26 -0.32 -11.73
C LEU A 68 -1.41 -0.27 -12.72
N THR A 69 -2.65 -0.38 -12.24
CA THR A 69 -3.87 -0.33 -13.06
C THR A 69 -4.98 0.32 -12.27
N GLY A 70 -6.01 0.79 -12.97
CA GLY A 70 -7.23 1.30 -12.37
C GLY A 70 -7.24 2.79 -12.14
N GLU A 71 -8.28 3.24 -11.46
CA GLU A 71 -8.50 4.64 -11.10
C GLU A 71 -8.97 4.71 -9.65
N CYS A 72 -8.38 5.64 -8.91
CA CYS A 72 -8.60 5.73 -7.49
C CYS A 72 -8.51 7.20 -7.07
N SER A 73 -9.39 7.66 -6.19
CA SER A 73 -9.26 8.98 -5.58
C SER A 73 -8.77 8.83 -4.15
N VAL A 74 -7.78 9.63 -3.78
CA VAL A 74 -7.21 9.63 -2.44
C VAL A 74 -7.37 11.03 -1.85
N LEU A 75 -8.11 11.11 -0.75
CA LEU A 75 -8.29 12.35 0.00
C LEU A 75 -7.22 12.41 1.09
N ILE A 76 -6.33 13.39 1.02
CA ILE A 76 -5.24 13.58 2.01
C ILE A 76 -5.36 14.98 2.59
N ASP A 77 -5.63 15.07 3.88
CA ASP A 77 -5.75 16.35 4.60
C ASP A 77 -6.61 17.38 3.84
N GLY A 78 -7.76 16.94 3.31
CA GLY A 78 -8.71 17.80 2.63
C GLY A 78 -8.46 18.02 1.14
N ILE A 79 -7.39 17.46 0.58
CA ILE A 79 -7.05 17.59 -0.85
C ILE A 79 -7.27 16.24 -1.55
N ILE A 80 -7.96 16.26 -2.68
CA ILE A 80 -8.23 15.06 -3.48
C ILE A 80 -7.16 14.90 -4.55
N TYR A 81 -6.55 13.72 -4.58
CA TYR A 81 -5.59 13.31 -5.61
C TYR A 81 -6.24 12.19 -6.42
N ASN A 82 -6.47 12.45 -7.71
CA ASN A 82 -6.99 11.44 -8.62
C ASN A 82 -5.82 10.69 -9.22
N CYS A 83 -5.73 9.40 -8.90
CA CYS A 83 -4.60 8.56 -9.28
C CYS A 83 -5.01 7.56 -10.36
N VAL A 84 -4.18 7.43 -11.37
CA VAL A 84 -4.34 6.48 -12.47
C VAL A 84 -3.08 5.64 -12.62
N ALA A 85 -3.11 4.67 -13.54
CA ALA A 85 -1.95 3.81 -13.79
C ALA A 85 -0.66 4.63 -14.01
N GLU A 86 0.42 4.17 -13.42
CA GLU A 86 1.76 4.75 -13.41
C GLU A 86 1.93 5.99 -12.53
N ASP A 87 0.88 6.41 -11.81
CA ASP A 87 1.01 7.46 -10.80
C ASP A 87 1.72 6.95 -9.56
N TYR A 88 2.44 7.84 -8.93
CA TYR A 88 3.06 7.63 -7.63
C TYR A 88 2.47 8.62 -6.62
N LEU A 89 2.18 8.14 -5.42
CA LEU A 89 1.66 8.96 -4.32
C LEU A 89 2.45 8.68 -3.06
N TYR A 90 2.92 9.75 -2.42
CA TYR A 90 3.58 9.68 -1.12
C TYR A 90 2.65 10.26 -0.05
N ILE A 91 2.41 9.50 1.01
CA ILE A 91 1.60 9.94 2.16
C ILE A 91 2.48 9.93 3.39
N PRO A 92 2.90 11.11 3.88
CA PRO A 92 3.72 11.18 5.09
C PRO A 92 2.98 10.66 6.32
N ALA A 93 3.75 10.17 7.28
CA ALA A 93 3.21 9.83 8.60
C ALA A 93 2.44 11.02 9.18
N GLY A 94 1.33 10.74 9.84
CA GLY A 94 0.49 11.76 10.48
C GLY A 94 -0.53 12.43 9.57
N CYS A 95 -0.53 12.15 8.26
CA CYS A 95 -1.54 12.70 7.36
C CYS A 95 -2.77 11.81 7.33
N ASN A 96 -3.95 12.41 7.55
CA ASN A 96 -5.22 11.70 7.38
C ASN A 96 -5.44 11.40 5.91
N HIS A 97 -5.85 10.18 5.59
CA HIS A 97 -6.16 9.83 4.21
C HIS A 97 -7.30 8.82 4.11
N GLN A 98 -8.00 8.90 3.00
CA GLN A 98 -9.12 8.04 2.64
C GLN A 98 -8.98 7.68 1.17
N ILE A 99 -9.28 6.43 0.83
CA ILE A 99 -9.11 5.93 -0.54
C ILE A 99 -10.44 5.43 -1.06
N ASN A 100 -10.80 5.84 -2.28
CA ASN A 100 -11.99 5.34 -2.96
C ASN A 100 -11.57 4.76 -4.31
N ALA A 101 -11.79 3.47 -4.52
CA ALA A 101 -11.51 2.81 -5.79
C ALA A 101 -12.67 3.08 -6.75
N GLU A 102 -12.40 3.84 -7.81
CA GLU A 102 -13.40 4.11 -8.86
C GLU A 102 -13.58 2.87 -9.76
N THR A 103 -12.47 2.20 -10.04
CA THR A 103 -12.42 0.91 -10.76
C THR A 103 -11.57 -0.04 -9.95
N ASP A 104 -11.49 -1.30 -10.36
CA ASP A 104 -10.52 -2.24 -9.76
C ASP A 104 -9.13 -1.63 -9.87
N THR A 105 -8.47 -1.41 -8.75
CA THR A 105 -7.19 -0.72 -8.67
C THR A 105 -6.14 -1.62 -8.08
N LEU A 106 -5.09 -1.86 -8.86
CA LEU A 106 -3.93 -2.63 -8.44
C LEU A 106 -2.78 -1.68 -8.19
N MET A 107 -2.16 -1.78 -7.02
CA MET A 107 -1.06 -0.90 -6.64
C MET A 107 0.00 -1.64 -5.85
N ILE A 108 1.22 -1.15 -5.90
CA ILE A 108 2.28 -1.54 -4.96
C ILE A 108 2.21 -0.58 -3.79
N THR A 109 2.13 -1.12 -2.59
CA THR A 109 2.08 -0.34 -1.36
C THR A 109 3.32 -0.63 -0.52
N ILE A 110 4.01 0.43 -0.09
CA ILE A 110 5.24 0.33 0.69
C ILE A 110 5.07 1.16 1.95
N GLY A 111 5.26 0.55 3.10
CA GLY A 111 5.30 1.24 4.38
C GLY A 111 6.74 1.38 4.86
N VAL A 112 7.11 2.58 5.29
CA VAL A 112 8.45 2.86 5.84
C VAL A 112 8.28 3.47 7.21
N GLU A 113 8.90 2.86 8.21
CA GLU A 113 8.85 3.33 9.58
C GLU A 113 9.69 4.61 9.75
N VAL A 114 9.13 5.58 10.45
CA VAL A 114 9.78 6.86 10.71
C VAL A 114 9.86 7.18 12.19
#